data_4ae0367b3e72b016daa75c8b478ea244
#
_entry.id   4ae0367b3e72b016daa75c8b478ea244
#
_cell.length_a   1.000
_cell.length_b   1.000
_cell.length_c   1.000
_cell.angle_alpha   90.00
_cell.angle_beta   90.00
_cell.angle_gamma   90.00
#
_symmetry.space_group_name_H-M   'P 1'
#
loop_
_entity.id
_entity.type
_entity.pdbx_description
1 polymer ?
#
loop_
_entity_poly.entity_id
_entity_poly.type
_entity_poly.pdbx_seq_one_letter_code
_entity_poly.pdbx_strand_id
1 'polypeptide(L)'
;PNILPPLLAGSVVTSIFIPEKLGDIHVPGLGIISISGSILIYSSTFLLTDVMSELYGKKFAHAAVVGTALCYPIVLLATQFSIYWEPSQLYTNQLSFESVMSFAGRVTVASLLSYMVSQTFDVWAFHRIKARTGEAKLWLRNNGSTVASQLLDTAIFYGIAFFGIIPTAQLIQLIFATYILK
;
A
#
# COMPACT_ATOMS: atom_id res chain seq x y z
N PRO A 1 18.99 -18.03 -0.63
CA PRO A 1 18.23 -17.15 0.25
C PRO A 1 17.27 -16.33 -0.58
N ASN A 2 15.99 -16.36 -0.18
CA ASN A 2 14.94 -15.66 -0.88
C ASN A 2 14.94 -14.17 -0.44
N ILE A 3 15.31 -13.27 -1.35
CA ILE A 3 15.38 -11.83 -1.09
C ILE A 3 14.03 -11.12 -1.29
N LEU A 4 13.08 -11.77 -1.99
CA LEU A 4 11.81 -11.15 -2.36
C LEU A 4 10.90 -10.82 -1.16
N PRO A 5 10.68 -11.73 -0.17
CA PRO A 5 9.87 -11.37 0.99
C PRO A 5 10.43 -10.24 1.85
N PRO A 6 11.75 -10.16 2.16
CA PRO A 6 12.32 -8.99 2.81
C PRO A 6 12.18 -7.69 2.01
N LEU A 7 12.30 -7.74 0.67
CA LEU A 7 12.06 -6.56 -0.17
C LEU A 7 10.59 -6.13 -0.11
N LEU A 8 9.64 -7.07 -0.14
CA LEU A 8 8.22 -6.77 0.02
C LEU A 8 7.96 -6.09 1.37
N ALA A 9 8.47 -6.68 2.46
CA ALA A 9 8.31 -6.11 3.80
C ALA A 9 8.94 -4.72 3.92
N GLY A 10 10.15 -4.53 3.38
CA GLY A 10 10.84 -3.23 3.34
C GLY A 10 10.08 -2.19 2.55
N SER A 11 9.52 -2.54 1.38
CA SER A 11 8.70 -1.64 0.56
C SER A 11 7.43 -1.23 1.30
N VAL A 12 6.75 -2.17 1.96
CA VAL A 12 5.55 -1.89 2.75
C VAL A 12 5.87 -0.98 3.94
N VAL A 13 6.89 -1.31 4.75
CA VAL A 13 7.26 -0.51 5.92
C VAL A 13 7.66 0.91 5.51
N THR A 14 8.45 1.05 4.44
CA THR A 14 8.84 2.36 3.92
C THR A 14 7.61 3.16 3.46
N SER A 15 6.65 2.51 2.81
CA SER A 15 5.43 3.17 2.34
C SER A 15 4.52 3.67 3.46
N ILE A 16 4.66 3.23 4.70
CA ILE A 16 3.89 3.71 5.86
C ILE A 16 4.35 5.12 6.28
N PHE A 17 5.64 5.43 6.16
CA PHE A 17 6.23 6.68 6.66
C PHE A 17 6.23 7.83 5.66
N ILE A 18 5.99 7.56 4.37
CA ILE A 18 6.12 8.58 3.30
C ILE A 18 4.78 9.09 2.74
N PRO A 19 3.59 8.54 3.07
CA PRO A 19 2.36 8.90 2.36
C PRO A 19 1.88 10.32 2.64
N GLU A 20 2.26 10.93 3.75
CA GLU A 20 1.93 12.31 4.08
C GLU A 20 2.56 13.32 3.12
N LYS A 21 3.72 12.98 2.54
CA LYS A 21 4.36 13.84 1.56
C LYS A 21 3.59 13.75 0.26
N LEU A 22 2.84 14.80 -0.06
CA LEU A 22 2.22 14.97 -1.36
C LEU A 22 3.19 15.69 -2.30
N GLY A 23 3.29 15.22 -3.52
CA GLY A 23 4.00 15.85 -4.62
C GLY A 23 3.03 16.20 -5.73
N ASP A 24 3.23 17.34 -6.37
CA ASP A 24 2.40 17.79 -7.48
C ASP A 24 3.02 17.42 -8.82
N ILE A 25 2.22 16.79 -9.68
CA ILE A 25 2.59 16.46 -11.04
C ILE A 25 1.71 17.27 -12.00
N HIS A 26 2.33 17.95 -12.96
CA HIS A 26 1.62 18.60 -14.06
C HIS A 26 1.30 17.60 -15.15
N VAL A 27 0.02 17.26 -15.31
CA VAL A 27 -0.45 16.36 -16.38
C VAL A 27 -1.04 17.21 -17.50
N PRO A 28 -0.48 17.17 -18.74
CA PRO A 28 -1.03 17.90 -19.87
C PRO A 28 -2.50 17.54 -20.09
N GLY A 29 -3.40 18.53 -20.11
CA GLY A 29 -4.82 18.35 -20.27
C GLY A 29 -5.65 18.08 -19.02
N LEU A 30 -5.02 17.69 -17.89
CA LEU A 30 -5.70 17.42 -16.61
C LEU A 30 -5.31 18.41 -15.50
N GLY A 31 -4.26 19.23 -15.71
CA GLY A 31 -3.81 20.22 -14.74
C GLY A 31 -2.83 19.64 -13.69
N ILE A 32 -2.89 20.16 -12.46
CA ILE A 32 -2.05 19.73 -11.35
C ILE A 32 -2.75 18.61 -10.61
N ILE A 33 -2.06 17.48 -10.44
CA ILE A 33 -2.56 16.33 -9.68
C ILE A 33 -1.58 16.07 -8.55
N SER A 34 -2.06 16.12 -7.30
CA SER A 34 -1.27 15.78 -6.12
C SER A 34 -1.27 14.26 -5.91
N ILE A 35 -0.09 13.69 -5.74
CA ILE A 35 0.10 12.27 -5.49
C ILE A 35 0.92 12.03 -4.22
N SER A 36 0.68 10.90 -3.57
CA SER A 36 1.46 10.49 -2.40
C SER A 36 2.89 10.09 -2.79
N GLY A 37 3.87 10.51 -1.99
CA GLY A 37 5.28 10.11 -2.17
C GLY A 37 5.51 8.60 -2.08
N SER A 38 4.59 7.85 -1.47
CA SER A 38 4.67 6.40 -1.36
C SER A 38 4.23 5.64 -2.61
N ILE A 39 3.62 6.30 -3.61
CA ILE A 39 2.95 5.63 -4.73
C ILE A 39 3.84 4.64 -5.49
N LEU A 40 5.08 5.01 -5.77
CA LEU A 40 6.01 4.16 -6.52
C LEU A 40 6.46 2.95 -5.70
N ILE A 41 6.84 3.17 -4.43
CA ILE A 41 7.29 2.10 -3.54
C ILE A 41 6.13 1.14 -3.25
N TYR A 42 4.93 1.66 -2.96
CA TYR A 42 3.78 0.83 -2.70
C TYR A 42 3.34 0.04 -3.94
N SER A 43 3.35 0.66 -5.12
CA SER A 43 3.01 -0.04 -6.37
C SER A 43 3.98 -1.18 -6.69
N SER A 44 5.25 -1.07 -6.28
CA SER A 44 6.23 -2.16 -6.45
C SER A 44 5.89 -3.42 -5.67
N THR A 45 5.06 -3.33 -4.61
CA THR A 45 4.63 -4.49 -3.82
C THR A 45 3.81 -5.48 -4.64
N PHE A 46 2.98 -5.00 -5.58
CA PHE A 46 2.20 -5.84 -6.49
C PHE A 46 3.14 -6.61 -7.45
N LEU A 47 4.13 -5.91 -8.03
CA LEU A 47 5.12 -6.55 -8.87
C LEU A 47 5.90 -7.64 -8.11
N LEU A 48 6.29 -7.36 -6.87
CA LEU A 48 7.01 -8.34 -6.04
C LEU A 48 6.16 -9.57 -5.74
N THR A 49 4.87 -9.40 -5.45
CA THR A 49 3.94 -10.53 -5.22
C THR A 49 3.67 -11.32 -6.49
N ASP A 50 3.59 -10.67 -7.65
CA ASP A 50 3.46 -11.33 -8.95
C ASP A 50 4.70 -12.18 -9.27
N VAL A 51 5.91 -11.62 -9.08
CA VAL A 51 7.17 -12.34 -9.26
C VAL A 51 7.24 -13.54 -8.32
N MET A 52 6.86 -13.38 -7.04
CA MET A 52 6.81 -14.51 -6.10
C MET A 52 5.78 -15.55 -6.50
N SER A 53 4.61 -15.13 -6.99
CA SER A 53 3.56 -16.03 -7.48
C SER A 53 4.03 -16.84 -8.67
N GLU A 54 4.80 -16.25 -9.58
CA GLU A 54 5.32 -16.92 -10.76
C GLU A 54 6.43 -17.90 -10.42
N LEU A 55 7.41 -17.48 -9.61
CA LEU A 55 8.61 -18.27 -9.30
C LEU A 55 8.36 -19.35 -8.24
N TYR A 56 7.57 -19.07 -7.23
CA TYR A 56 7.43 -19.93 -6.04
C TYR A 56 6.00 -20.41 -5.81
N GLY A 57 5.04 -19.93 -6.59
CA GLY A 57 3.64 -20.35 -6.56
C GLY A 57 2.81 -19.69 -5.45
N LYS A 58 1.50 -19.97 -5.51
CA LYS A 58 0.46 -19.30 -4.70
C LYS A 58 0.70 -19.36 -3.19
N LYS A 59 1.07 -20.52 -2.65
CA LYS A 59 1.23 -20.70 -1.20
C LYS A 59 2.35 -19.82 -0.64
N PHE A 60 3.45 -19.73 -1.38
CA PHE A 60 4.59 -18.90 -0.99
C PHE A 60 4.27 -17.41 -1.06
N ALA A 61 3.67 -16.95 -2.17
CA ALA A 61 3.27 -15.54 -2.34
C ALA A 61 2.27 -15.13 -1.25
N HIS A 62 1.26 -15.97 -0.97
CA HIS A 62 0.29 -15.68 0.09
C HIS A 62 0.93 -15.63 1.48
N ALA A 63 1.84 -16.56 1.79
CA ALA A 63 2.58 -16.54 3.06
C ALA A 63 3.45 -15.28 3.21
N ALA A 64 4.08 -14.82 2.12
CA ALA A 64 4.84 -13.58 2.11
C ALA A 64 3.93 -12.34 2.36
N VAL A 65 2.75 -12.28 1.74
CA VAL A 65 1.75 -11.23 1.98
C VAL A 65 1.31 -11.21 3.44
N VAL A 66 0.93 -12.36 4.00
CA VAL A 66 0.51 -12.44 5.42
C VAL A 66 1.65 -12.09 6.37
N GLY A 67 2.87 -12.60 6.12
CA GLY A 67 4.05 -12.27 6.91
C GLY A 67 4.37 -10.78 6.88
N THR A 68 4.25 -10.15 5.72
CA THR A 68 4.45 -8.69 5.57
C THR A 68 3.36 -7.89 6.29
N ALA A 69 2.11 -8.36 6.28
CA ALA A 69 1.02 -7.71 6.99
C ALA A 69 1.26 -7.60 8.51
N LEU A 70 2.02 -8.54 9.09
CA LEU A 70 2.41 -8.47 10.51
C LEU A 70 3.36 -7.31 10.82
N CYS A 71 4.00 -6.70 9.82
CA CYS A 71 4.80 -5.50 10.03
C CYS A 71 3.95 -4.28 10.43
N TYR A 72 2.69 -4.19 9.97
CA TYR A 72 1.82 -3.05 10.29
C TYR A 72 1.54 -2.88 11.79
N PRO A 73 1.07 -3.92 12.53
CA PRO A 73 0.86 -3.79 13.96
C PRO A 73 2.18 -3.53 14.72
N ILE A 74 3.31 -4.08 14.27
CA ILE A 74 4.61 -3.81 14.88
C ILE A 74 4.98 -2.33 14.75
N VAL A 75 4.86 -1.79 13.52
CA VAL A 75 5.14 -0.37 13.25
C VAL A 75 4.18 0.52 14.05
N LEU A 76 2.87 0.19 14.07
CA LEU A 76 1.87 0.95 14.81
C LEU A 76 2.18 0.98 16.31
N LEU A 77 2.47 -0.16 16.92
CA LEU A 77 2.79 -0.24 18.36
C LEU A 77 4.09 0.52 18.67
N ALA A 78 5.11 0.38 17.84
CA ALA A 78 6.39 1.09 18.03
C ALA A 78 6.22 2.61 17.89
N THR A 79 5.47 3.09 16.91
CA THR A 79 5.20 4.52 16.72
C THR A 79 4.35 5.09 17.85
N GLN A 80 3.27 4.40 18.27
CA GLN A 80 2.44 4.85 19.39
C GLN A 80 3.23 4.90 20.69
N PHE A 81 4.01 3.86 20.98
CA PHE A 81 4.89 3.84 22.13
C PHE A 81 5.86 5.05 22.13
N SER A 82 6.47 5.34 20.98
CA SER A 82 7.40 6.47 20.85
C SER A 82 6.71 7.85 21.00
N ILE A 83 5.44 7.99 20.59
CA ILE A 83 4.66 9.22 20.79
C ILE A 83 4.36 9.46 22.28
N TYR A 84 3.95 8.40 22.99
CA TYR A 84 3.60 8.50 24.41
C TYR A 84 4.80 8.51 25.37
N TRP A 85 6.00 8.19 24.85
CA TRP A 85 7.20 8.26 25.69
C TRP A 85 7.53 9.72 25.98
N GLU A 86 7.73 10.05 27.27
CA GLU A 86 8.07 11.39 27.70
C GLU A 86 9.40 11.84 27.05
N PRO A 87 9.41 13.00 26.36
CA PRO A 87 10.59 13.45 25.65
C PRO A 87 11.71 13.85 26.62
N SER A 88 12.93 13.49 26.28
CA SER A 88 14.12 13.97 26.99
C SER A 88 14.23 15.50 26.89
N GLN A 89 14.79 16.15 27.91
CA GLN A 89 15.09 17.58 27.88
C GLN A 89 16.03 18.00 26.73
N LEU A 90 16.76 17.05 26.15
CA LEU A 90 17.63 17.24 24.99
C LEU A 90 16.88 17.14 23.65
N TYR A 91 15.61 16.68 23.66
CA TYR A 91 14.83 16.47 22.46
C TYR A 91 13.86 17.64 22.24
N THR A 92 14.18 18.52 21.27
CA THR A 92 13.45 19.75 21.03
C THR A 92 12.37 19.65 19.95
N ASN A 93 12.29 18.50 19.22
CA ASN A 93 11.44 18.34 18.04
C ASN A 93 10.19 17.46 18.28
N GLN A 94 9.72 17.33 19.52
CA GLN A 94 8.59 16.47 19.89
C GLN A 94 7.33 16.78 19.08
N LEU A 95 6.95 18.05 18.97
CA LEU A 95 5.75 18.47 18.22
C LEU A 95 5.81 18.08 16.73
N SER A 96 6.98 18.22 16.11
CA SER A 96 7.16 17.81 14.71
C SER A 96 7.11 16.29 14.56
N PHE A 97 7.70 15.56 15.51
CA PHE A 97 7.64 14.11 15.55
C PHE A 97 6.18 13.62 15.71
N GLU A 98 5.45 14.16 16.68
CA GLU A 98 4.05 13.82 16.92
C GLU A 98 3.16 14.16 15.72
N SER A 99 3.37 15.30 15.07
CA SER A 99 2.56 15.68 13.88
C SER A 99 2.74 14.70 12.73
N VAL A 100 3.95 14.20 12.50
CA VAL A 100 4.24 13.22 11.45
C VAL A 100 3.76 11.81 11.84
N MET A 101 3.93 11.43 13.10
CA MET A 101 3.63 10.06 13.54
C MET A 101 2.18 9.83 13.96
N SER A 102 1.45 10.87 14.43
CA SER A 102 0.05 10.72 14.90
C SER A 102 -0.98 10.59 13.78
N PHE A 103 -0.67 11.05 12.56
CA PHE A 103 -1.48 10.77 11.37
C PHE A 103 -1.60 9.26 11.12
N ALA A 104 -0.73 8.49 11.73
CA ALA A 104 -0.53 7.08 11.46
C ALA A 104 -1.66 6.14 11.89
N GLY A 105 -2.47 6.44 12.90
CA GLY A 105 -3.39 5.43 13.47
C GLY A 105 -4.45 4.94 12.47
N ARG A 106 -5.33 5.84 12.02
CA ARG A 106 -6.41 5.50 11.07
C ARG A 106 -5.87 5.09 9.71
N VAL A 107 -4.83 5.79 9.24
CA VAL A 107 -4.16 5.49 7.96
C VAL A 107 -3.48 4.12 8.02
N THR A 108 -2.82 3.77 9.12
CA THR A 108 -2.21 2.44 9.28
C THR A 108 -3.25 1.31 9.25
N VAL A 109 -4.39 1.49 9.93
CA VAL A 109 -5.48 0.52 9.87
C VAL A 109 -6.05 0.42 8.46
N ALA A 110 -6.29 1.55 7.80
CA ALA A 110 -6.74 1.59 6.41
C ALA A 110 -5.76 0.87 5.48
N SER A 111 -4.46 1.15 5.63
CA SER A 111 -3.37 0.52 4.86
C SER A 111 -3.28 -0.99 5.11
N LEU A 112 -3.38 -1.43 6.36
CA LEU A 112 -3.35 -2.85 6.69
C LEU A 112 -4.51 -3.60 6.04
N LEU A 113 -5.73 -3.08 6.16
CA LEU A 113 -6.92 -3.74 5.62
C LEU A 113 -6.91 -3.72 4.08
N SER A 114 -6.58 -2.59 3.47
CA SER A 114 -6.48 -2.50 2.01
C SER A 114 -5.39 -3.44 1.48
N TYR A 115 -4.21 -3.45 2.09
CA TYR A 115 -3.11 -4.34 1.74
C TYR A 115 -3.50 -5.82 1.83
N MET A 116 -4.07 -6.25 2.96
CA MET A 116 -4.47 -7.65 3.15
C MET A 116 -5.48 -8.11 2.11
N VAL A 117 -6.50 -7.30 1.85
CA VAL A 117 -7.55 -7.65 0.89
C VAL A 117 -7.01 -7.62 -0.53
N SER A 118 -6.36 -6.53 -0.92
CA SER A 118 -5.90 -6.33 -2.30
C SER A 118 -4.80 -7.31 -2.69
N GLN A 119 -3.80 -7.53 -1.86
CA GLN A 119 -2.70 -8.45 -2.14
C GLN A 119 -3.16 -9.93 -2.13
N THR A 120 -4.05 -10.29 -1.22
CA THR A 120 -4.64 -11.65 -1.23
C THR A 120 -5.47 -11.88 -2.49
N PHE A 121 -6.25 -10.87 -2.90
CA PHE A 121 -7.01 -10.90 -4.14
C PHE A 121 -6.08 -10.95 -5.36
N ASP A 122 -4.99 -10.18 -5.37
CA ASP A 122 -4.00 -10.17 -6.45
C ASP A 122 -3.41 -11.57 -6.67
N VAL A 123 -2.88 -12.20 -5.63
CA VAL A 123 -2.36 -13.58 -5.69
C VAL A 123 -3.44 -14.57 -6.16
N TRP A 124 -4.68 -14.43 -5.70
CA TRP A 124 -5.78 -15.27 -6.14
C TRP A 124 -6.12 -15.07 -7.62
N ALA A 125 -6.27 -13.81 -8.06
CA ALA A 125 -6.60 -13.44 -9.43
C ALA A 125 -5.49 -13.88 -10.41
N PHE A 126 -4.22 -13.63 -10.06
CA PHE A 126 -3.05 -14.08 -10.82
C PHE A 126 -3.14 -15.57 -11.13
N HIS A 127 -3.32 -16.40 -10.09
CA HIS A 127 -3.40 -17.85 -10.26
C HIS A 127 -4.69 -18.31 -10.97
N ARG A 128 -5.79 -17.57 -10.83
CA ARG A 128 -7.04 -17.84 -11.54
C ARG A 128 -6.88 -17.61 -13.03
N ILE A 129 -6.18 -16.53 -13.42
CA ILE A 129 -5.87 -16.23 -14.83
C ILE A 129 -4.85 -17.26 -15.36
N LYS A 130 -3.81 -17.57 -14.58
CA LYS A 130 -2.79 -18.59 -14.94
C LYS A 130 -3.43 -19.93 -15.26
N ALA A 131 -4.39 -20.38 -14.45
CA ALA A 131 -5.11 -21.65 -14.65
C ALA A 131 -5.92 -21.70 -15.97
N ARG A 132 -6.34 -20.52 -16.50
CA ARG A 132 -7.08 -20.43 -17.76
C ARG A 132 -6.19 -20.21 -18.98
N THR A 133 -5.06 -19.53 -18.81
CA THR A 133 -4.18 -19.08 -19.91
C THR A 133 -2.92 -19.92 -20.07
N GLY A 134 -2.60 -20.81 -19.11
CA GLY A 134 -1.35 -21.56 -19.08
C GLY A 134 -0.13 -20.64 -18.93
N GLU A 135 1.03 -21.13 -19.33
CA GLU A 135 2.32 -20.38 -19.23
C GLU A 135 2.46 -19.26 -20.28
N ALA A 136 1.66 -19.30 -21.36
CA ALA A 136 1.88 -18.48 -22.56
C ALA A 136 1.55 -16.99 -22.41
N LYS A 137 0.77 -16.56 -21.39
CA LYS A 137 0.23 -15.19 -21.27
C LYS A 137 0.59 -14.54 -19.95
N LEU A 138 1.89 -14.47 -19.63
CA LEU A 138 2.40 -13.84 -18.40
C LEU A 138 1.91 -12.40 -18.25
N TRP A 139 1.96 -11.61 -19.33
CA TRP A 139 1.51 -10.22 -19.33
C TRP A 139 0.04 -10.08 -18.88
N LEU A 140 -0.84 -10.94 -19.39
CA LEU A 140 -2.27 -10.85 -19.07
C LEU A 140 -2.56 -11.18 -17.61
N ARG A 141 -1.89 -12.20 -17.05
CA ARG A 141 -2.09 -12.56 -15.65
C ARG A 141 -1.51 -11.53 -14.69
N ASN A 142 -0.34 -10.98 -15.01
CA ASN A 142 0.31 -9.94 -14.22
C ASN A 142 -0.52 -8.65 -14.22
N ASN A 143 -0.78 -8.07 -15.38
CA ASN A 143 -1.52 -6.81 -15.46
C ASN A 143 -2.99 -6.98 -15.09
N GLY A 144 -3.62 -8.10 -15.45
CA GLY A 144 -5.04 -8.35 -15.16
C GLY A 144 -5.33 -8.52 -13.67
N SER A 145 -4.44 -9.18 -12.91
CA SER A 145 -4.57 -9.29 -11.46
C SER A 145 -4.31 -7.93 -10.79
N THR A 146 -3.23 -7.26 -11.18
CA THR A 146 -2.79 -5.99 -10.58
C THR A 146 -3.80 -4.86 -10.79
N VAL A 147 -4.36 -4.70 -12.00
CA VAL A 147 -5.40 -3.69 -12.28
C VAL A 147 -6.61 -3.86 -11.38
N ALA A 148 -7.09 -5.09 -11.21
CA ALA A 148 -8.25 -5.37 -10.37
C ALA A 148 -7.94 -5.21 -8.87
N SER A 149 -6.78 -5.69 -8.40
CA SER A 149 -6.35 -5.61 -7.01
C SER A 149 -6.05 -4.18 -6.58
N GLN A 150 -5.47 -3.35 -7.45
CA GLN A 150 -5.23 -1.93 -7.17
C GLN A 150 -6.51 -1.11 -7.06
N LEU A 151 -7.57 -1.46 -7.80
CA LEU A 151 -8.88 -0.83 -7.60
C LEU A 151 -9.42 -1.12 -6.21
N LEU A 152 -9.37 -2.38 -5.77
CA LEU A 152 -9.77 -2.78 -4.41
C LEU A 152 -8.94 -2.07 -3.34
N ASP A 153 -7.62 -2.05 -3.50
CA ASP A 153 -6.70 -1.37 -2.60
C ASP A 153 -7.08 0.10 -2.43
N THR A 154 -7.21 0.81 -3.53
CA THR A 154 -7.50 2.25 -3.53
C THR A 154 -8.88 2.53 -2.92
N ALA A 155 -9.90 1.77 -3.29
CA ALA A 155 -11.25 1.95 -2.77
C ALA A 155 -11.33 1.67 -1.26
N ILE A 156 -10.70 0.60 -0.77
CA ILE A 156 -10.69 0.25 0.65
C ILE A 156 -9.89 1.26 1.46
N PHE A 157 -8.69 1.60 0.99
CA PHE A 157 -7.81 2.55 1.67
C PHE A 157 -8.50 3.91 1.85
N TYR A 158 -8.93 4.53 0.77
CA TYR A 158 -9.56 5.85 0.83
C TYR A 158 -10.92 5.81 1.53
N GLY A 159 -11.68 4.73 1.34
CA GLY A 159 -12.94 4.50 2.05
C GLY A 159 -12.75 4.48 3.57
N ILE A 160 -11.74 3.80 4.10
CA ILE A 160 -11.49 3.74 5.54
C ILE A 160 -10.79 5.02 6.03
N ALA A 161 -9.77 5.49 5.32
CA ALA A 161 -8.97 6.63 5.75
C ALA A 161 -9.76 7.94 5.78
N PHE A 162 -10.63 8.18 4.80
CA PHE A 162 -11.24 9.48 4.56
C PHE A 162 -12.77 9.51 4.64
N PHE A 163 -13.43 8.36 4.79
CA PHE A 163 -14.90 8.33 4.97
C PHE A 163 -15.34 9.15 6.20
N GLY A 164 -16.28 10.06 5.98
CA GLY A 164 -16.76 10.98 7.02
C GLY A 164 -15.85 12.19 7.29
N ILE A 165 -14.68 12.31 6.63
CA ILE A 165 -13.79 13.47 6.73
C ILE A 165 -13.98 14.40 5.53
N ILE A 166 -14.11 13.83 4.33
CA ILE A 166 -14.36 14.59 3.10
C ILE A 166 -15.73 14.22 2.51
N PRO A 167 -16.36 15.13 1.74
CA PRO A 167 -17.61 14.84 1.06
C PRO A 167 -17.51 13.63 0.13
N THR A 168 -18.54 12.79 0.10
CA THR A 168 -18.55 11.52 -0.66
C THR A 168 -18.21 11.72 -2.15
N ALA A 169 -18.67 12.80 -2.77
CA ALA A 169 -18.36 13.09 -4.16
C ALA A 169 -16.86 13.31 -4.39
N GLN A 170 -16.19 14.05 -3.48
CA GLN A 170 -14.74 14.27 -3.53
C GLN A 170 -13.96 12.99 -3.24
N LEU A 171 -14.47 12.16 -2.32
CA LEU A 171 -13.88 10.84 -2.03
C LEU A 171 -13.87 9.95 -3.27
N ILE A 172 -14.98 9.88 -4.00
CA ILE A 172 -15.09 9.11 -5.24
C ILE A 172 -14.12 9.63 -6.30
N GLN A 173 -14.05 10.96 -6.47
CA GLN A 173 -13.09 11.57 -7.40
C GLN A 173 -11.64 11.23 -7.04
N LEU A 174 -11.29 11.29 -5.76
CA LEU A 174 -9.96 10.96 -5.25
C LEU A 174 -9.59 9.49 -5.51
N ILE A 175 -10.54 8.56 -5.29
CA ILE A 175 -10.37 7.13 -5.59
C ILE A 175 -10.07 6.93 -7.08
N PHE A 176 -10.89 7.49 -7.95
CA PHE A 176 -10.71 7.35 -9.41
C PHE A 176 -9.40 8.00 -9.89
N ALA A 177 -9.09 9.21 -9.44
CA ALA A 177 -7.87 9.91 -9.82
C ALA A 177 -6.62 9.12 -9.40
N THR A 178 -6.58 8.63 -8.15
CA THR A 178 -5.46 7.83 -7.65
C THR A 178 -5.36 6.48 -8.37
N TYR A 179 -6.48 5.84 -8.66
CA TYR A 179 -6.48 4.57 -9.38
C TYR A 179 -5.93 4.69 -10.80
N ILE A 180 -6.29 5.78 -11.52
CA ILE A 180 -5.78 6.01 -12.88
C ILE A 180 -4.29 6.32 -12.89
N LEU A 181 -3.77 6.93 -11.82
CA LEU A 181 -2.36 7.29 -11.70
C LEU A 181 -1.44 6.15 -11.22
N LYS A 182 -2.02 5.12 -10.62
CA LYS A 182 -1.29 3.91 -10.21
C LYS A 182 -1.07 2.96 -11.40
#